data_9328925564b7e29fe5dae52f461a19ca
#
_entry.id   9328925564b7e29fe5dae52f461a19ca
#
_cell.length_a   1.000
_cell.length_b   1.000
_cell.length_c   1.000
_cell.angle_alpha   90.00
_cell.angle_beta   90.00
_cell.angle_gamma   90.00
#
_symmetry.space_group_name_H-M   'P 1'
#
loop_
_entity.id
_entity.type
_entity.pdbx_description
1 polymer ?
#
loop_
_entity_poly.entity_id
_entity_poly.type
_entity_poly.pdbx_seq_one_letter_code
_entity_poly.pdbx_strand_id
1 'polypeptide(L)'
;MQWIKAADKQPKWYQPVLCVLENKGDDTRYPLMCFMNAHNEWLDMHSNKIDERKVTVCYWAAIQDWPVDNIVPCSARDEDIDL
;
A
#
# COMPACT_ATOMS: atom_id res chain seq x y z
N MET A 1 -5.53 -5.87 11.49
CA MET A 1 -4.60 -5.88 10.33
C MET A 1 -3.30 -6.53 10.75
N GLN A 2 -2.84 -7.47 9.97
CA GLN A 2 -1.63 -8.21 10.32
C GLN A 2 -0.46 -7.71 9.50
N TRP A 3 0.60 -7.26 10.18
CA TRP A 3 1.78 -6.73 9.52
C TRP A 3 2.76 -7.85 9.21
N ILE A 4 3.31 -7.83 8.00
CA ILE A 4 4.27 -8.82 7.55
C ILE A 4 5.55 -8.10 7.19
N LYS A 5 6.69 -8.63 7.62
CA LYS A 5 7.97 -8.05 7.24
C LYS A 5 8.22 -8.27 5.76
N ALA A 6 8.54 -7.20 5.05
CA ALA A 6 8.77 -7.27 3.62
C ALA A 6 9.93 -8.20 3.28
N ALA A 7 10.90 -8.34 4.19
CA ALA A 7 12.04 -9.22 3.98
C ALA A 7 11.66 -10.69 4.09
N ASP A 8 10.57 -11.00 4.80
CA ASP A 8 10.17 -12.39 5.03
C ASP A 8 9.22 -12.90 3.95
N LYS A 9 8.34 -12.04 3.47
CA LYS A 9 7.31 -12.46 2.53
C LYS A 9 6.89 -11.28 1.68
N GLN A 10 6.57 -11.54 0.42
CA GLN A 10 6.12 -10.52 -0.52
C GLN A 10 4.63 -10.68 -0.79
N PRO A 11 3.91 -9.58 -1.07
CA PRO A 11 2.51 -9.68 -1.44
C PRO A 11 2.35 -10.22 -2.86
N LYS A 12 1.12 -10.53 -3.21
CA LYS A 12 0.83 -10.94 -4.58
C LYS A 12 1.04 -9.75 -5.51
N TRP A 13 1.42 -10.04 -6.74
CA TRP A 13 1.65 -9.00 -7.75
C TRP A 13 0.37 -8.20 -7.98
N TYR A 14 0.54 -6.90 -8.14
CA TYR A 14 -0.53 -5.95 -8.47
C TYR A 14 -1.65 -5.88 -7.44
N GLN A 15 -1.43 -6.39 -6.25
CA GLN A 15 -2.39 -6.26 -5.16
C GLN A 15 -1.98 -5.06 -4.30
N PRO A 16 -2.83 -4.04 -4.20
CA PRO A 16 -2.53 -2.90 -3.34
C PRO A 16 -2.46 -3.34 -1.88
N VAL A 17 -1.41 -2.91 -1.20
CA VAL A 17 -1.22 -3.20 0.21
C VAL A 17 -0.79 -1.94 0.91
N LEU A 18 -1.02 -1.88 2.22
CA LEU A 18 -0.53 -0.76 3.01
C LEU A 18 0.87 -1.09 3.47
N CYS A 19 1.79 -0.18 3.20
CA CYS A 19 3.20 -0.39 3.53
C CYS A 19 3.67 0.62 4.56
N VAL A 20 4.68 0.23 5.33
CA VAL A 20 5.41 1.15 6.19
C VAL A 20 6.80 1.31 5.58
N LEU A 21 7.11 2.53 5.20
CA LEU A 21 8.40 2.86 4.60
C LEU A 21 9.26 3.60 5.61
N GLU A 22 10.55 3.41 5.52
CA GLU A 22 11.51 4.07 6.40
C GLU A 22 12.52 4.82 5.57
N ASN A 23 12.72 6.11 5.87
CA ASN A 23 13.74 6.91 5.22
C ASN A 23 15.11 6.49 5.73
N LYS A 24 16.03 6.19 4.80
CA LYS A 24 17.36 5.75 5.20
C LYS A 24 18.20 6.87 5.80
N GLY A 25 17.86 8.11 5.48
CA GLY A 25 18.66 9.22 5.97
C GLY A 25 18.41 9.56 7.42
N ASP A 26 17.17 9.50 7.89
CA ASP A 26 16.82 9.96 9.24
C ASP A 26 15.97 8.96 10.00
N ASP A 27 15.77 7.77 9.47
CA ASP A 27 15.03 6.68 10.10
C ASP A 27 13.57 6.99 10.41
N THR A 28 13.01 8.03 9.80
CA THR A 28 11.59 8.30 9.97
C THR A 28 10.76 7.29 9.17
N ARG A 29 9.60 6.97 9.69
CA ARG A 29 8.70 6.01 9.05
C ARG A 29 7.40 6.67 8.69
N TYR A 30 6.79 6.20 7.60
CA TYR A 30 5.51 6.72 7.15
C TYR A 30 4.75 5.65 6.39
N PRO A 31 3.41 5.72 6.38
CA PRO A 31 2.60 4.75 5.64
C PRO A 31 2.45 5.18 4.19
N LEU A 32 2.35 4.22 3.31
CA LEU A 32 2.11 4.49 1.90
C LEU A 32 1.47 3.27 1.27
N MET A 33 0.42 3.49 0.46
CA MET A 33 -0.17 2.41 -0.31
C MET A 33 0.73 2.09 -1.49
N CYS A 34 1.09 0.84 -1.62
CA CYS A 34 1.99 0.39 -2.67
C CYS A 34 1.51 -0.93 -3.24
N PHE A 35 2.09 -1.33 -4.34
CA PHE A 35 1.89 -2.67 -4.87
C PHE A 35 3.21 -3.18 -5.45
N MET A 36 3.29 -4.47 -5.66
CA MET A 36 4.47 -5.10 -6.25
C MET A 36 4.13 -5.56 -7.65
N ASN A 37 5.01 -5.28 -8.61
CA ASN A 37 4.79 -5.71 -9.98
C ASN A 37 5.40 -7.10 -10.23
N ALA A 38 5.29 -7.58 -11.47
CA ALA A 38 5.78 -8.91 -11.80
C ALA A 38 7.31 -9.04 -11.77
N HIS A 39 8.00 -7.92 -11.64
CA HIS A 39 9.45 -7.92 -11.50
C HIS A 39 9.89 -7.81 -10.04
N ASN A 40 8.94 -7.97 -9.12
CA ASN A 40 9.20 -7.87 -7.68
C ASN A 40 9.69 -6.50 -7.27
N GLU A 41 9.18 -5.47 -7.92
CA GLU A 41 9.52 -4.09 -7.60
C GLU A 41 8.33 -3.43 -6.92
N TRP A 42 8.63 -2.60 -5.90
CA TRP A 42 7.59 -1.84 -5.21
C TRP A 42 7.28 -0.56 -6.00
N LEU A 43 5.99 -0.31 -6.20
CA LEU A 43 5.52 0.90 -6.87
C LEU A 43 4.46 1.55 -6.01
N ASP A 44 4.37 2.87 -6.07
CA ASP A 44 3.30 3.59 -5.39
C ASP A 44 2.02 3.52 -6.26
N MET A 45 0.95 4.12 -5.78
CA MET A 45 -0.32 4.03 -6.49
C MET A 45 -0.37 4.89 -7.75
N HIS A 46 0.67 5.67 -8.00
CA HIS A 46 0.83 6.40 -9.25
C HIS A 46 1.72 5.65 -10.23
N SER A 47 2.06 4.40 -9.89
CA SER A 47 2.94 3.55 -10.71
C SER A 47 4.37 4.05 -10.80
N ASN A 48 4.78 4.85 -9.82
CA ASN A 48 6.16 5.29 -9.73
C ASN A 48 6.93 4.31 -8.86
N LYS A 49 8.10 3.92 -9.34
CA LYS A 49 8.92 2.97 -8.61
C LYS A 49 9.45 3.61 -7.33
N ILE A 50 9.39 2.85 -6.24
CA ILE A 50 9.94 3.33 -4.97
C ILE A 50 11.46 3.35 -5.07
N ASP A 51 12.07 4.47 -4.69
CA ASP A 51 13.52 4.60 -4.75
C ASP A 51 14.14 3.93 -3.53
N GLU A 52 14.56 2.69 -3.72
CA GLU A 52 15.07 1.88 -2.61
C GLU A 52 16.43 2.35 -2.11
N ARG A 53 17.06 3.29 -2.80
CA ARG A 53 18.27 3.90 -2.29
C ARG A 53 17.98 4.93 -1.21
N LYS A 54 16.76 5.45 -1.18
CA LYS A 54 16.36 6.48 -0.23
C LYS A 54 15.44 5.95 0.85
N VAL A 55 14.61 4.96 0.53
CA VAL A 55 13.65 4.43 1.48
C VAL A 55 13.65 2.91 1.42
N THR A 56 13.26 2.30 2.53
CA THR A 56 13.12 0.85 2.62
C THR A 56 11.68 0.53 2.97
N VAL A 57 11.10 -0.45 2.28
CA VAL A 57 9.78 -0.97 2.67
C VAL A 57 10.01 -1.98 3.78
N CYS A 58 9.58 -1.63 4.98
CA CYS A 58 9.81 -2.45 6.16
C CYS A 58 8.73 -3.50 6.38
N TYR A 59 7.49 -3.08 6.30
CA TYR A 59 6.34 -3.94 6.57
C TYR A 59 5.25 -3.66 5.56
N TRP A 60 4.39 -4.65 5.36
CA TRP A 60 3.18 -4.46 4.57
C TRP A 60 2.05 -5.24 5.22
N ALA A 61 0.82 -4.83 4.92
CA ALA A 61 -0.36 -5.52 5.39
C ALA A 61 -1.38 -5.56 4.27
N ALA A 62 -1.96 -6.73 4.08
CA ALA A 62 -3.03 -6.89 3.11
C ALA A 62 -4.27 -6.17 3.63
N ILE A 63 -5.01 -5.56 2.73
CA ILE A 63 -6.22 -4.84 3.10
C ILE A 63 -7.39 -5.82 2.97
N GLN A 64 -7.37 -6.83 3.81
CA GLN A 64 -8.38 -7.89 3.73
C GLN A 64 -9.73 -7.42 4.23
N ASP A 65 -9.69 -6.54 5.20
CA ASP A 65 -10.92 -6.02 5.77
C ASP A 65 -11.35 -4.73 5.13
N TRP A 66 -10.81 -4.46 3.98
CA TRP A 66 -11.17 -3.27 3.23
C TRP A 66 -12.66 -3.31 2.93
N PRO A 67 -13.41 -2.31 3.34
CA PRO A 67 -14.86 -2.35 3.18
C PRO A 67 -15.27 -1.98 1.75
N VAL A 68 -14.98 -2.87 0.85
CA VAL A 68 -15.21 -2.61 -0.57
C VAL A 68 -16.66 -2.28 -0.84
N ASP A 69 -17.55 -3.02 -0.22
CA ASP A 69 -18.96 -2.78 -0.44
C ASP A 69 -19.39 -1.43 0.09
N ASN A 70 -18.68 -0.93 1.07
CA ASN A 70 -19.01 0.37 1.65
C ASN A 70 -18.33 1.51 0.94
N ILE A 71 -17.26 1.23 0.26
CA ILE A 71 -16.55 2.26 -0.46
C ILE A 71 -17.32 2.73 -1.65
N VAL A 72 -17.88 1.80 -2.35
CA VAL A 72 -18.58 2.12 -3.56
C VAL A 72 -19.68 3.12 -3.36
N PRO A 73 -20.54 2.94 -2.40
CA PRO A 73 -21.60 3.91 -2.21
C PRO A 73 -21.14 5.20 -1.61
N CYS A 74 -20.03 5.22 -1.04
CA CYS A 74 -19.57 6.45 -0.49
C CYS A 74 -19.48 7.48 -1.49
N SER A 75 -19.44 7.04 -2.49
CA SER A 75 -19.47 8.00 -3.38
C SER A 75 -20.64 7.87 -4.14
N ALA A 76 -20.79 7.18 -3.92
CA ALA A 76 -21.84 7.01 -4.62
C ALA A 76 -23.02 7.47 -4.08
N ARG A 77 -22.35 7.69 -3.41
CA ARG A 77 -23.20 7.95 -2.98
C ARG A 77 -23.64 8.52 -2.87
N ASP A 78 -23.29 8.71 -2.99
CA ASP A 78 -23.89 9.33 -2.96
C ASP A 78 -24.38 9.51 -2.93
N GLU A 79 -24.22 9.63 -3.03
CA GLU A 79 -24.81 9.97 -3.02
C GLU A 79 -25.21 10.11 -2.81
N ASP A 80 -24.87 10.18 -2.86
CA ASP A 80 -25.35 10.48 -2.69
C ASP A 80 -25.57 10.77 -2.52
N ILE A 81 -25.21 10.97 -2.54
CA ILE A 81 -25.53 11.44 -2.46
C ILE A 81 -25.99 11.81 -2.50
N ASP A 82 -25.69 11.98 -2.79
CA ASP A 82 -26.23 12.42 -2.86
C ASP A 82 -26.61 12.65 -2.85
N LEU A 83 -26.35 12.86 -2.89
CA LEU A 83 -26.78 13.17 -2.98
C LEU A 83 -27.22 13.45 -3.05
#